data_c863bcb11bbe9f97e4f3eb703cda336a
#
_entry.id   c863bcb11bbe9f97e4f3eb703cda336a
#
_cell.length_a   1.000
_cell.length_b   1.000
_cell.length_c   1.000
_cell.angle_alpha   90.00
_cell.angle_beta   90.00
_cell.angle_gamma   90.00
#
_symmetry.space_group_name_H-M   'P 1'
#
loop_
_entity.id
_entity.type
_entity.pdbx_description
1 polymer ?
#
loop_
_entity_poly.entity_id
_entity_poly.type
_entity_poly.pdbx_seq_one_letter_code
_entity_poly.pdbx_strand_id
1 'polypeptide(L)'
;MGLLVAMTLLVLFQVFTRYVLGTPAAFTEELVRYALIWVSFLAATYAFLQRDHMALTIVLDRFPVGVRATVRRGIDLLILALAVLVLIVGGAMMAWDSRNDISALLGISRGLVYLIAPIAGAGIALAQVLNILEDLRPTAATAQKEVE
;
A
#
# COMPACT_ATOMS: atom_id res chain seq x y z
N MET A 1 6.06 2.62 -12.74
CA MET A 1 5.73 2.50 -14.18
C MET A 1 6.19 1.16 -14.76
N GLY A 2 7.48 0.75 -14.67
CA GLY A 2 7.97 -0.50 -15.29
C GLY A 2 7.22 -1.77 -14.88
N LEU A 3 6.83 -1.89 -13.61
CA LEU A 3 6.10 -3.05 -13.08
C LEU A 3 4.69 -3.17 -13.68
N LEU A 4 4.02 -2.04 -13.91
CA LEU A 4 2.70 -2.02 -14.58
C LEU A 4 2.82 -2.41 -16.05
N VAL A 5 3.86 -1.95 -16.75
CA VAL A 5 4.12 -2.33 -18.14
C VAL A 5 4.40 -3.84 -18.24
N ALA A 6 5.27 -4.36 -17.36
CA ALA A 6 5.57 -5.80 -17.32
C ALA A 6 4.31 -6.62 -17.05
N MET A 7 3.46 -6.20 -16.12
CA MET A 7 2.20 -6.86 -15.80
C MET A 7 1.23 -6.82 -16.99
N THR A 8 1.13 -5.69 -17.69
CA THR A 8 0.28 -5.56 -18.90
C THR A 8 0.74 -6.52 -20.00
N LEU A 9 2.05 -6.59 -20.25
CA LEU A 9 2.62 -7.52 -21.24
C LEU A 9 2.35 -8.98 -20.85
N LEU A 10 2.43 -9.33 -19.57
CA LEU A 10 2.16 -10.65 -19.05
C LEU A 10 0.68 -11.05 -19.23
N VAL A 11 -0.23 -10.11 -19.00
CA VAL A 11 -1.68 -10.32 -19.22
C VAL A 11 -1.97 -10.47 -20.71
N LEU A 12 -1.37 -9.65 -21.57
CA LEU A 12 -1.50 -9.79 -23.03
C LEU A 12 -0.98 -11.15 -23.51
N PHE A 13 0.16 -11.59 -23.02
CA PHE A 13 0.70 -12.92 -23.30
C PHE A 13 -0.26 -14.03 -22.83
N GLN A 14 -0.85 -13.91 -21.64
CA GLN A 14 -1.83 -14.87 -21.11
C GLN A 14 -3.07 -14.95 -22.01
N VAL A 15 -3.60 -13.81 -22.45
CA VAL A 15 -4.75 -13.75 -23.36
C VAL A 15 -4.40 -14.40 -24.68
N PHE A 16 -3.23 -14.09 -25.24
CA PHE A 16 -2.75 -14.66 -26.49
C PHE A 16 -2.62 -16.20 -26.41
N THR A 17 -1.97 -16.74 -25.37
CA THR A 17 -1.80 -18.18 -25.20
C THR A 17 -3.13 -18.90 -25.02
N ARG A 18 -4.09 -18.27 -24.35
CA ARG A 18 -5.42 -18.85 -24.13
C ARG A 18 -6.28 -18.91 -25.38
N TYR A 19 -6.29 -17.83 -26.18
CA TYR A 19 -7.21 -17.70 -27.32
C TYR A 19 -6.59 -18.09 -28.66
N VAL A 20 -5.28 -17.95 -28.85
CA VAL A 20 -4.59 -18.27 -30.10
C VAL A 20 -3.98 -19.67 -30.06
N LEU A 21 -3.30 -20.02 -28.97
CA LEU A 21 -2.64 -21.31 -28.83
C LEU A 21 -3.55 -22.42 -28.26
N GLY A 22 -4.72 -22.06 -27.69
CA GLY A 22 -5.65 -23.01 -27.11
C GLY A 22 -5.12 -23.74 -25.86
N THR A 23 -3.93 -23.39 -25.40
CA THR A 23 -3.28 -23.97 -24.22
C THR A 23 -3.10 -22.87 -23.16
N PRO A 24 -4.01 -22.77 -22.18
CA PRO A 24 -3.87 -21.78 -21.12
C PRO A 24 -2.62 -22.09 -20.30
N ALA A 25 -1.67 -21.15 -20.28
CA ALA A 25 -0.48 -21.25 -19.45
C ALA A 25 -0.86 -20.93 -18.00
N ALA A 26 -1.23 -21.96 -17.22
CA ALA A 26 -1.71 -21.81 -15.85
C ALA A 26 -0.69 -21.13 -14.93
N PHE A 27 0.62 -21.28 -15.20
CA PHE A 27 1.67 -20.58 -14.45
C PHE A 27 1.63 -19.05 -14.61
N THR A 28 1.25 -18.54 -15.79
CA THR A 28 1.16 -17.09 -16.03
C THR A 28 -0.01 -16.48 -15.26
N GLU A 29 -1.11 -17.22 -15.09
CA GLU A 29 -2.25 -16.77 -14.30
C GLU A 29 -1.88 -16.56 -12.84
N GLU A 30 -1.15 -17.51 -12.26
CA GLU A 30 -0.68 -17.40 -10.88
C GLU A 30 0.35 -16.27 -10.72
N LEU A 31 1.25 -16.12 -11.68
CA LEU A 31 2.25 -15.03 -11.70
C LEU A 31 1.59 -13.65 -11.76
N VAL A 32 0.58 -13.46 -12.62
CA VAL A 32 -0.19 -12.22 -12.72
C VAL A 32 -0.88 -11.92 -11.40
N ARG A 33 -1.49 -12.91 -10.75
CA ARG A 33 -2.15 -12.75 -9.45
C ARG A 33 -1.16 -12.26 -8.38
N TYR A 34 0.02 -12.84 -8.31
CA TYR A 34 1.06 -12.43 -7.36
C TYR A 34 1.62 -11.04 -7.68
N ALA A 35 1.85 -10.75 -8.95
CA ALA A 35 2.28 -9.42 -9.39
C ALA A 35 1.24 -8.34 -9.03
N LEU A 36 -0.05 -8.65 -9.18
CA LEU A 36 -1.15 -7.76 -8.81
C LEU A 36 -1.13 -7.42 -7.32
N ILE A 37 -0.96 -8.42 -6.46
CA ILE A 37 -0.85 -8.23 -5.01
C ILE A 37 0.32 -7.28 -4.71
N TRP A 38 1.50 -7.56 -5.26
CA TRP A 38 2.69 -6.74 -5.04
C TRP A 38 2.53 -5.31 -5.54
N VAL A 39 2.02 -5.12 -6.76
CA VAL A 39 1.78 -3.79 -7.34
C VAL A 39 0.81 -3.00 -6.47
N SER A 40 -0.28 -3.63 -6.02
CA SER A 40 -1.31 -2.97 -5.20
C SER A 40 -0.74 -2.47 -3.87
N PHE A 41 0.03 -3.31 -3.17
CA PHE A 41 0.64 -2.92 -1.90
C PHE A 41 1.73 -1.84 -2.07
N LEU A 42 2.56 -1.93 -3.12
CA LEU A 42 3.57 -0.91 -3.41
C LEU A 42 2.92 0.42 -3.81
N ALA A 43 1.87 0.37 -4.63
CA ALA A 43 1.11 1.57 -5.02
C ALA A 43 0.44 2.23 -3.81
N ALA A 44 -0.16 1.42 -2.92
CA ALA A 44 -0.74 1.91 -1.67
C ALA A 44 0.34 2.60 -0.81
N THR A 45 1.49 1.95 -0.58
CA THR A 45 2.59 2.54 0.19
C THR A 45 3.05 3.86 -0.42
N TYR A 46 3.18 3.92 -1.75
CA TYR A 46 3.57 5.14 -2.45
C TYR A 46 2.54 6.26 -2.29
N ALA A 47 1.24 5.95 -2.37
CA ALA A 47 0.17 6.92 -2.16
C ALA A 47 0.18 7.50 -0.74
N PHE A 48 0.49 6.68 0.27
CA PHE A 48 0.65 7.15 1.65
C PHE A 48 1.88 8.05 1.84
N LEU A 49 2.98 7.76 1.15
CA LEU A 49 4.19 8.61 1.17
C LEU A 49 3.97 9.99 0.52
N GLN A 50 3.18 10.04 -0.55
CA GLN A 50 2.91 11.30 -1.28
C GLN A 50 1.87 12.19 -0.59
N ARG A 51 1.29 11.77 0.54
CA ARG A 51 0.17 12.48 1.21
C ARG A 51 -1.04 12.75 0.30
N ASP A 52 -1.15 12.08 -0.84
CA ASP A 52 -2.22 12.25 -1.83
C ASP A 52 -3.56 11.65 -1.37
N HIS A 53 -3.90 11.88 -0.09
CA HIS A 53 -5.20 11.50 0.44
C HIS A 53 -6.23 12.60 0.09
N MET A 54 -6.53 12.74 -1.21
CA MET A 54 -7.57 13.67 -1.67
C MET A 54 -8.91 13.45 -0.93
N ALA A 55 -9.24 12.22 -0.58
CA ALA A 55 -10.43 11.93 0.22
C ALA A 55 -10.39 12.56 1.62
N LEU A 56 -9.20 12.65 2.21
CA LEU A 56 -9.02 13.25 3.53
C LEU A 56 -9.25 14.77 3.51
N THR A 57 -8.77 15.46 2.48
CA THR A 57 -8.96 16.90 2.32
C THR A 57 -10.43 17.25 2.13
N ILE A 58 -11.17 16.49 1.31
CA ILE A 58 -12.60 16.70 1.08
C ILE A 58 -13.41 16.51 2.38
N VAL A 59 -13.05 15.52 3.19
CA VAL A 59 -13.71 15.28 4.48
C VAL A 59 -13.39 16.40 5.47
N LEU A 60 -12.10 16.79 5.56
CA LEU A 60 -11.64 17.83 6.47
C LEU A 60 -12.22 19.22 6.14
N ASP A 61 -12.49 19.50 4.86
CA ASP A 61 -13.06 20.79 4.42
C ASP A 61 -14.49 21.01 4.90
N ARG A 62 -15.18 19.95 5.32
CA ARG A 62 -16.54 20.04 5.91
C ARG A 62 -16.54 20.40 7.40
N PHE A 63 -15.41 20.38 8.07
CA PHE A 63 -15.33 20.67 9.51
C PHE A 63 -14.86 22.12 9.76
N PRO A 64 -15.34 22.78 10.83
CA PRO A 64 -14.88 24.11 11.23
C PRO A 64 -13.39 24.05 11.60
N VAL A 65 -12.69 25.17 11.35
CA VAL A 65 -11.23 25.29 11.46
C VAL A 65 -10.67 24.78 12.81
N GLY A 66 -11.41 24.99 13.91
CA GLY A 66 -10.97 24.57 15.25
C GLY A 66 -10.98 23.05 15.49
N VAL A 67 -11.77 22.29 14.73
CA VAL A 67 -11.91 20.82 14.91
C VAL A 67 -11.08 20.04 13.89
N ARG A 68 -10.74 20.71 12.78
CA ARG A 68 -10.02 20.13 11.65
C ARG A 68 -8.71 19.44 12.04
N ALA A 69 -7.90 20.10 12.89
CA ALA A 69 -6.63 19.55 13.35
C ALA A 69 -6.81 18.27 14.22
N THR A 70 -7.84 18.26 15.07
CA THR A 70 -8.12 17.11 15.93
C THR A 70 -8.62 15.91 15.11
N VAL A 71 -9.54 16.15 14.16
CA VAL A 71 -10.06 15.11 13.24
C VAL A 71 -8.93 14.54 12.41
N ARG A 72 -8.03 15.39 11.86
CA ARG A 72 -6.88 14.94 11.08
C ARG A 72 -5.97 14.02 11.89
N ARG A 73 -5.59 14.42 13.11
CA ARG A 73 -4.78 13.57 14.00
C ARG A 73 -5.47 12.25 14.34
N GLY A 74 -6.78 12.27 14.56
CA GLY A 74 -7.57 11.05 14.81
C GLY A 74 -7.51 10.08 13.63
N ILE A 75 -7.62 10.58 12.40
CA ILE A 75 -7.54 9.78 11.19
C ILE A 75 -6.12 9.24 10.99
N ASP A 76 -5.11 10.05 11.20
CA ASP A 76 -3.70 9.64 11.08
C ASP A 76 -3.35 8.54 12.07
N LEU A 77 -3.85 8.64 13.30
CA LEU A 77 -3.67 7.61 14.32
C LEU A 77 -4.43 6.32 13.98
N LEU A 78 -5.63 6.43 13.41
CA LEU A 78 -6.41 5.29 12.96
C LEU A 78 -5.70 4.55 11.82
N ILE A 79 -5.17 5.28 10.84
CA ILE A 79 -4.39 4.71 9.73
C ILE A 79 -3.14 4.01 10.26
N LEU A 80 -2.42 4.63 11.19
CA LEU A 80 -1.25 4.04 11.81
C LEU A 80 -1.62 2.74 12.55
N ALA A 81 -2.68 2.75 13.33
CA ALA A 81 -3.17 1.55 14.04
C ALA A 81 -3.55 0.43 13.07
N LEU A 82 -4.26 0.73 11.98
CA LEU A 82 -4.61 -0.24 10.95
C LEU A 82 -3.37 -0.78 10.23
N ALA A 83 -2.39 0.08 9.89
CA ALA A 83 -1.15 -0.35 9.26
C ALA A 83 -0.37 -1.32 10.17
N VAL A 84 -0.27 -1.02 11.46
CA VAL A 84 0.46 -1.88 12.42
C VAL A 84 -0.31 -3.17 12.69
N LEU A 85 -1.58 -3.11 13.06
CA LEU A 85 -2.35 -4.27 13.50
C LEU A 85 -2.73 -5.19 12.34
N VAL A 86 -3.19 -4.62 11.23
CA VAL A 86 -3.71 -5.42 10.10
C VAL A 86 -2.59 -5.81 9.14
N LEU A 87 -1.78 -4.83 8.69
CA LEU A 87 -0.77 -5.10 7.67
C LEU A 87 0.49 -5.73 8.25
N ILE A 88 1.03 -5.23 9.37
CA ILE A 88 2.27 -5.78 9.93
C ILE A 88 1.95 -7.07 10.68
N VAL A 89 1.10 -7.03 11.70
CA VAL A 89 0.83 -8.22 12.52
C VAL A 89 0.02 -9.25 11.74
N GLY A 90 -1.12 -8.86 11.14
CA GLY A 90 -1.96 -9.76 10.37
C GLY A 90 -1.24 -10.30 9.12
N GLY A 91 -0.51 -9.45 8.39
CA GLY A 91 0.28 -9.85 7.24
C GLY A 91 1.42 -10.81 7.61
N ALA A 92 2.12 -10.57 8.73
CA ALA A 92 3.17 -11.46 9.22
C ALA A 92 2.62 -12.84 9.64
N MET A 93 1.48 -12.87 10.34
CA MET A 93 0.80 -14.11 10.69
C MET A 93 0.40 -14.90 9.45
N MET A 94 -0.22 -14.23 8.47
CA MET A 94 -0.63 -14.86 7.21
C MET A 94 0.56 -15.40 6.42
N ALA A 95 1.66 -14.66 6.35
CA ALA A 95 2.89 -15.11 5.70
C ALA A 95 3.50 -16.32 6.41
N TRP A 96 3.46 -16.34 7.74
CA TRP A 96 3.96 -17.45 8.55
C TRP A 96 3.12 -18.71 8.38
N ASP A 97 1.81 -18.60 8.45
CA ASP A 97 0.89 -19.75 8.30
C ASP A 97 1.00 -20.37 6.90
N SER A 98 1.16 -19.52 5.88
CA SER A 98 1.27 -19.97 4.48
C SER A 98 2.69 -20.34 4.05
N ARG A 99 3.68 -20.35 4.94
CA ARG A 99 5.09 -20.62 4.57
C ARG A 99 5.33 -22.02 3.97
N ASN A 100 4.54 -23.00 4.39
CA ASN A 100 4.62 -24.39 3.93
C ASN A 100 3.72 -24.66 2.71
N ASP A 101 2.85 -23.71 2.35
CA ASP A 101 1.98 -23.81 1.20
C ASP A 101 2.78 -23.49 -0.06
N ILE A 102 3.20 -24.53 -0.76
CA ILE A 102 3.94 -24.39 -2.01
C ILE A 102 2.94 -24.35 -3.16
N SER A 103 3.09 -23.33 -4.02
CA SER A 103 2.34 -23.29 -5.28
C SER A 103 2.69 -24.50 -6.15
N ALA A 104 1.69 -25.24 -6.59
CA ALA A 104 1.88 -26.42 -7.45
C ALA A 104 2.43 -26.06 -8.85
N LEU A 105 2.25 -24.83 -9.30
CA LEU A 105 2.62 -24.37 -10.64
C LEU A 105 3.98 -23.66 -10.68
N LEU A 106 4.26 -22.83 -9.68
CA LEU A 106 5.48 -22.01 -9.62
C LEU A 106 6.54 -22.57 -8.67
N GLY A 107 6.18 -23.54 -7.80
CA GLY A 107 7.11 -24.07 -6.79
C GLY A 107 7.52 -23.06 -5.72
N ILE A 108 6.85 -21.90 -5.65
CA ILE A 108 7.15 -20.81 -4.71
C ILE A 108 6.24 -20.91 -3.50
N SER A 109 6.77 -20.70 -2.30
CA SER A 109 5.97 -20.61 -1.08
C SER A 109 5.03 -19.41 -1.15
N ARG A 110 3.73 -19.64 -0.89
CA ARG A 110 2.72 -18.57 -0.80
C ARG A 110 3.03 -17.59 0.32
N GLY A 111 3.70 -18.05 1.39
CA GLY A 111 4.17 -17.17 2.45
C GLY A 111 5.09 -16.06 1.96
N LEU A 112 5.96 -16.34 0.96
CA LEU A 112 6.82 -15.33 0.32
C LEU A 112 6.00 -14.25 -0.39
N VAL A 113 4.89 -14.62 -1.02
CA VAL A 113 4.01 -13.65 -1.70
C VAL A 113 3.33 -12.75 -0.69
N TYR A 114 2.91 -13.28 0.44
CA TYR A 114 2.24 -12.49 1.49
C TYR A 114 3.18 -11.62 2.32
N LEU A 115 4.50 -11.83 2.26
CA LEU A 115 5.48 -10.95 2.91
C LEU A 115 5.41 -9.48 2.44
N ILE A 116 4.84 -9.22 1.28
CA ILE A 116 4.65 -7.84 0.81
C ILE A 116 3.72 -7.05 1.75
N ALA A 117 2.75 -7.71 2.41
CA ALA A 117 1.81 -7.05 3.30
C ALA A 117 2.49 -6.42 4.53
N PRO A 118 3.32 -7.13 5.33
CA PRO A 118 4.05 -6.51 6.44
C PRO A 118 5.10 -5.50 5.97
N ILE A 119 5.74 -5.71 4.80
CA ILE A 119 6.70 -4.75 4.24
C ILE A 119 5.98 -3.44 3.88
N ALA A 120 4.85 -3.52 3.17
CA ALA A 120 4.04 -2.35 2.83
C ALA A 120 3.48 -1.67 4.08
N GLY A 121 3.01 -2.47 5.06
CA GLY A 121 2.54 -1.98 6.35
C GLY A 121 3.61 -1.19 7.11
N ALA A 122 4.85 -1.68 7.11
CA ALA A 122 5.98 -0.94 7.70
C ALA A 122 6.26 0.37 6.95
N GLY A 123 6.20 0.36 5.62
CA GLY A 123 6.34 1.58 4.80
C GLY A 123 5.25 2.60 5.09
N ILE A 124 3.99 2.16 5.18
CA ILE A 124 2.84 3.03 5.50
C ILE A 124 2.96 3.57 6.93
N ALA A 125 3.30 2.71 7.90
CA ALA A 125 3.47 3.13 9.29
C ALA A 125 4.59 4.17 9.43
N LEU A 126 5.72 3.96 8.75
CA LEU A 126 6.81 4.92 8.74
C LEU A 126 6.39 6.27 8.13
N ALA A 127 5.71 6.23 6.97
CA ALA A 127 5.19 7.44 6.32
C ALA A 127 4.24 8.20 7.27
N GLN A 128 3.36 7.47 7.96
CA GLN A 128 2.38 8.07 8.86
C GLN A 128 3.03 8.68 10.10
N VAL A 129 4.05 8.02 10.68
CA VAL A 129 4.82 8.58 11.80
C VAL A 129 5.54 9.87 11.38
N LEU A 130 6.17 9.87 10.20
CA LEU A 130 6.83 11.08 9.67
C LEU A 130 5.83 12.23 9.46
N ASN A 131 4.64 11.92 8.92
CA ASN A 131 3.57 12.90 8.72
C ASN A 131 3.09 13.51 10.04
N ILE A 132 2.90 12.69 11.07
CA ILE A 132 2.51 13.15 12.41
C ILE A 132 3.62 14.02 13.02
N LEU A 133 4.88 13.61 12.89
CA LEU A 133 6.01 14.37 13.43
C LEU A 133 6.19 15.73 12.75
N GLU A 134 5.95 15.82 11.44
CA GLU A 134 5.98 17.09 10.71
C GLU A 134 4.83 18.03 11.12
N ASP A 135 3.63 17.49 11.34
CA ASP A 135 2.49 18.29 11.83
C ASP A 135 2.67 18.77 13.29
N LEU A 136 3.56 18.13 14.05
CA LEU A 136 3.93 18.55 15.41
C LEU A 136 5.08 19.58 15.44
N ARG A 137 5.84 19.74 14.34
CA ARG A 137 6.86 20.77 14.24
C ARG A 137 6.18 22.12 13.96
N PRO A 138 6.26 23.11 14.87
CA PRO A 138 5.75 24.45 14.58
C PRO A 138 6.51 24.97 13.36
N THR A 139 5.78 25.28 12.31
CA THR A 139 6.37 25.86 11.09
C THR A 139 7.00 27.20 11.48
N ALA A 140 8.33 27.26 11.49
CA ALA A 140 9.09 28.51 11.71
C ALA A 140 8.71 29.61 10.71
N ALA A 141 7.94 29.29 9.67
CA ALA A 141 7.42 30.26 8.70
C ALA A 141 6.26 31.13 9.21
N THR A 142 5.59 30.78 10.32
CA THR A 142 4.51 31.60 10.87
C THR A 142 5.05 32.70 11.75
N ALA A 143 6.24 32.55 12.34
CA ALA A 143 6.88 33.57 13.17
C ALA A 143 7.43 34.76 12.34
N GLN A 144 7.64 34.59 11.05
CA GLN A 144 8.18 35.60 10.18
C GLN A 144 7.11 36.54 9.59
N LYS A 145 5.84 36.16 9.65
CA LYS A 145 4.70 36.97 9.18
C LYS A 145 4.10 37.90 10.26
N GLU A 146 4.48 37.71 11.52
CA GLU A 146 4.02 38.58 12.62
C GLU A 146 4.99 39.74 12.90
N VAL A 147 6.11 39.84 12.19
CA VAL A 147 7.15 40.90 12.38
C VAL A 147 7.18 41.90 11.19
N GLU A 148 6.33 41.71 10.18
CA GLU A 148 6.15 42.68 9.06
C GLU A 148 4.79 43.37 9.14
#